data_2d6051f81b11c5be75d0726974455a1b
#
_entry.id   2d6051f81b11c5be75d0726974455a1b
#
_cell.length_a   1.000
_cell.length_b   1.000
_cell.length_c   1.000
_cell.angle_alpha   90.00
_cell.angle_beta   90.00
_cell.angle_gamma   90.00
#
_symmetry.space_group_name_H-M   'P 1'
#
loop_
_entity.id
_entity.type
_entity.pdbx_description
1 polymer ?
#
loop_
_entity_poly.entity_id
_entity_poly.type
_entity_poly.pdbx_seq_one_letter_code
_entity_poly.pdbx_strand_id
1 'polypeptide(L)'
;MKGGQTLNVEKELIRRAKKGDVSAFEELISGYEKKVYNTVYRYFNNSEDALDITQEIFIKVFTSLHSFKENSSFSTWLYRIAVNTCIDFLRKRKEETLPIKEEIGVGNERRHGSSYAQLPEDFAEKQELKEALLKAINSLPHEQRICVILRDIQGFSYTEMSEILMCSLGTIKSRLN
;
A
#
# COMPACT_ATOMS: atom_id res chain seq x y z
N MET A 1 28.08 -7.06 0.82
CA MET A 1 27.91 -8.42 0.25
C MET A 1 26.53 -9.08 0.54
N LYS A 2 25.60 -8.44 1.30
CA LYS A 2 24.27 -9.03 1.62
C LYS A 2 23.21 -8.89 0.52
N GLY A 3 23.30 -7.91 -0.38
CA GLY A 3 22.27 -7.66 -1.40
C GLY A 3 22.18 -8.69 -2.54
N GLY A 4 23.29 -9.26 -2.95
CA GLY A 4 23.29 -10.21 -4.06
C GLY A 4 22.69 -11.60 -3.71
N GLN A 5 22.84 -12.04 -2.46
CA GLN A 5 22.25 -13.30 -1.99
C GLN A 5 20.72 -13.20 -1.85
N THR A 6 20.22 -12.07 -1.35
CA THR A 6 18.77 -11.83 -1.20
C THR A 6 18.05 -11.79 -2.55
N LEU A 7 18.65 -11.14 -3.56
CA LEU A 7 18.09 -11.09 -4.92
C LEU A 7 18.04 -12.48 -5.59
N ASN A 8 19.00 -13.36 -5.30
CA ASN A 8 19.01 -14.71 -5.85
C ASN A 8 17.93 -15.59 -5.21
N VAL A 9 17.71 -15.44 -3.90
CA VAL A 9 16.64 -16.14 -3.17
C VAL A 9 15.26 -15.71 -3.68
N GLU A 10 15.02 -14.40 -3.83
CA GLU A 10 13.74 -13.86 -4.32
C GLU A 10 13.42 -14.41 -5.73
N LYS A 11 14.39 -14.41 -6.65
CA LYS A 11 14.19 -14.96 -7.99
C LYS A 11 13.84 -16.45 -7.98
N GLU A 12 14.47 -17.22 -7.12
CA GLU A 12 14.19 -18.65 -6.99
C GLU A 12 12.79 -18.88 -6.42
N LEU A 13 12.38 -18.11 -5.41
CA LEU A 13 11.02 -18.16 -4.87
C LEU A 13 9.97 -17.82 -5.94
N ILE A 14 10.21 -16.77 -6.72
CA ILE A 14 9.33 -16.40 -7.84
C ILE A 14 9.22 -17.56 -8.85
N ARG A 15 10.33 -18.15 -9.21
CA ARG A 15 10.38 -19.27 -10.18
C ARG A 15 9.58 -20.49 -9.69
N ARG A 16 9.70 -20.83 -8.40
CA ARG A 16 8.97 -21.93 -7.77
C ARG A 16 7.49 -21.62 -7.65
N ALA A 17 7.14 -20.42 -7.15
CA ALA A 17 5.77 -19.98 -6.99
C ALA A 17 5.01 -19.92 -8.33
N LYS A 18 5.67 -19.52 -9.43
CA LYS A 18 5.10 -19.59 -10.80
C LYS A 18 4.74 -21.00 -11.25
N LYS A 19 5.35 -22.02 -10.66
CA LYS A 19 5.07 -23.44 -10.93
C LYS A 19 4.00 -24.02 -10.00
N GLY A 20 3.38 -23.18 -9.15
CA GLY A 20 2.34 -23.58 -8.23
C GLY A 20 2.84 -24.01 -6.84
N ASP A 21 4.11 -23.79 -6.52
CA ASP A 21 4.64 -24.03 -5.18
C ASP A 21 4.11 -22.95 -4.20
N VAL A 22 3.09 -23.32 -3.44
CA VAL A 22 2.41 -22.42 -2.50
C VAL A 22 3.35 -21.99 -1.38
N SER A 23 4.17 -22.89 -0.85
CA SER A 23 5.13 -22.55 0.21
C SER A 23 6.17 -21.54 -0.25
N ALA A 24 6.63 -21.63 -1.51
CA ALA A 24 7.51 -20.64 -2.10
C ALA A 24 6.82 -19.28 -2.25
N PHE A 25 5.52 -19.26 -2.56
CA PHE A 25 4.74 -18.02 -2.61
C PHE A 25 4.59 -17.40 -1.23
N GLU A 26 4.22 -18.18 -0.21
CA GLU A 26 4.10 -17.72 1.18
C GLU A 26 5.42 -17.11 1.68
N GLU A 27 6.54 -17.77 1.42
CA GLU A 27 7.87 -17.26 1.76
C GLU A 27 8.18 -15.96 1.01
N LEU A 28 7.85 -15.87 -0.27
CA LEU A 28 8.05 -14.67 -1.09
C LEU A 28 7.27 -13.47 -0.54
N ILE A 29 5.98 -13.65 -0.23
CA ILE A 29 5.12 -12.54 0.22
C ILE A 29 5.36 -12.14 1.66
N SER A 30 5.87 -13.01 2.53
CA SER A 30 6.11 -12.73 3.95
C SER A 30 6.95 -11.46 4.16
N GLY A 31 7.90 -11.17 3.25
CA GLY A 31 8.71 -9.95 3.25
C GLY A 31 7.93 -8.68 2.84
N TYR A 32 6.73 -8.83 2.27
CA TYR A 32 5.91 -7.74 1.72
C TYR A 32 4.62 -7.50 2.49
N GLU A 33 4.07 -8.48 3.21
CA GLU A 33 2.77 -8.39 3.89
C GLU A 33 2.61 -7.14 4.73
N LYS A 34 3.53 -6.93 5.68
CA LYS A 34 3.49 -5.76 6.57
C LYS A 34 3.62 -4.44 5.81
N LYS A 35 4.43 -4.41 4.75
CA LYS A 35 4.65 -3.19 3.95
C LYS A 35 3.40 -2.85 3.14
N VAL A 36 2.79 -3.83 2.49
CA VAL A 36 1.56 -3.68 1.71
C VAL A 36 0.42 -3.25 2.62
N TYR A 37 0.19 -3.97 3.73
CA TYR A 37 -0.81 -3.60 4.72
C TYR A 37 -0.64 -2.15 5.20
N ASN A 38 0.57 -1.76 5.60
CA ASN A 38 0.85 -0.41 6.06
C ASN A 38 0.61 0.65 4.96
N THR A 39 0.86 0.33 3.70
CA THR A 39 0.56 1.21 2.56
C THR A 39 -0.93 1.40 2.42
N VAL A 40 -1.70 0.31 2.41
CA VAL A 40 -3.17 0.34 2.31
C VAL A 40 -3.77 1.06 3.51
N TYR A 41 -3.32 0.75 4.72
CA TYR A 41 -3.78 1.41 5.94
C TYR A 41 -3.56 2.94 5.89
N ARG A 42 -2.37 3.40 5.49
CA ARG A 42 -2.09 4.84 5.36
C ARG A 42 -2.93 5.50 4.28
N TYR A 43 -3.31 4.75 3.26
CA TYR A 43 -4.10 5.26 2.15
C TYR A 43 -5.57 5.43 2.53
N PHE A 44 -6.17 4.48 3.27
CA PHE A 44 -7.58 4.48 3.64
C PHE A 44 -7.86 4.97 5.06
N ASN A 45 -6.88 4.90 5.94
CA ASN A 45 -7.00 5.18 7.39
C ASN A 45 -8.12 4.36 8.08
N ASN A 46 -8.33 3.15 7.62
CA ASN A 46 -9.30 2.19 8.15
C ASN A 46 -8.64 0.80 8.21
N SER A 47 -8.63 0.18 9.39
CA SER A 47 -7.94 -1.11 9.61
C SER A 47 -8.69 -2.29 9.01
N GLU A 48 -10.02 -2.26 8.99
CA GLU A 48 -10.86 -3.32 8.41
C GLU A 48 -10.71 -3.32 6.89
N ASP A 49 -10.93 -2.14 6.26
CA ASP A 49 -10.70 -1.97 4.81
C ASP A 49 -9.25 -2.38 4.43
N ALA A 50 -8.26 -2.01 5.28
CA ALA A 50 -6.86 -2.33 5.00
C ALA A 50 -6.57 -3.83 5.03
N LEU A 51 -7.18 -4.57 5.93
CA LEU A 51 -7.06 -6.04 5.98
C LEU A 51 -7.69 -6.68 4.74
N ASP A 52 -8.92 -6.33 4.43
CA ASP A 52 -9.67 -6.92 3.31
C ASP A 52 -8.98 -6.62 1.97
N ILE A 53 -8.60 -5.37 1.74
CA ILE A 53 -7.89 -4.97 0.51
C ILE A 53 -6.53 -5.67 0.42
N THR A 54 -5.80 -5.82 1.54
CA THR A 54 -4.50 -6.51 1.53
C THR A 54 -4.66 -7.98 1.16
N GLN A 55 -5.68 -8.66 1.66
CA GLN A 55 -5.99 -10.04 1.25
C GLN A 55 -6.33 -10.12 -0.24
N GLU A 56 -7.18 -9.22 -0.75
CA GLU A 56 -7.53 -9.15 -2.18
C GLU A 56 -6.27 -8.91 -3.04
N ILE A 57 -5.35 -8.04 -2.59
CA ILE A 57 -4.09 -7.80 -3.28
C ILE A 57 -3.28 -9.09 -3.41
N PHE A 58 -3.07 -9.84 -2.32
CA PHE A 58 -2.27 -11.06 -2.38
C PHE A 58 -2.95 -12.19 -3.16
N ILE A 59 -4.26 -12.28 -3.17
CA ILE A 59 -5.01 -13.17 -4.06
C ILE A 59 -4.74 -12.80 -5.53
N LYS A 60 -4.81 -11.51 -5.88
CA LYS A 60 -4.51 -11.02 -7.24
C LYS A 60 -3.05 -11.27 -7.63
N VAL A 61 -2.12 -11.07 -6.70
CA VAL A 61 -0.69 -11.37 -6.90
C VAL A 61 -0.50 -12.85 -7.19
N PHE A 62 -1.07 -13.72 -6.38
CA PHE A 62 -0.97 -15.18 -6.57
C PHE A 62 -1.51 -15.62 -7.94
N THR A 63 -2.72 -15.19 -8.27
CA THR A 63 -3.39 -15.59 -9.53
C THR A 63 -2.70 -15.02 -10.77
N SER A 64 -2.08 -13.83 -10.68
CA SER A 64 -1.39 -13.19 -11.80
C SER A 64 0.12 -13.42 -11.85
N LEU A 65 0.71 -14.14 -10.87
CA LEU A 65 2.17 -14.33 -10.77
C LEU A 65 2.77 -14.99 -12.02
N HIS A 66 2.03 -15.89 -12.66
CA HIS A 66 2.47 -16.53 -13.91
C HIS A 66 2.74 -15.52 -15.04
N SER A 67 2.08 -14.36 -15.03
CA SER A 67 2.24 -13.28 -16.02
C SER A 67 3.39 -12.31 -15.72
N PHE A 68 4.03 -12.42 -14.56
CA PHE A 68 5.16 -11.55 -14.19
C PHE A 68 6.37 -11.82 -15.09
N LYS A 69 6.76 -10.85 -15.91
CA LYS A 69 7.82 -11.01 -16.96
C LYS A 69 9.21 -10.58 -16.52
N GLU A 70 9.40 -10.19 -15.24
CA GLU A 70 10.68 -9.70 -14.70
C GLU A 70 11.26 -8.46 -15.43
N ASN A 71 10.42 -7.70 -16.14
CA ASN A 71 10.80 -6.44 -16.79
C ASN A 71 10.97 -5.29 -15.78
N SER A 72 10.49 -5.48 -14.56
CA SER A 72 10.65 -4.59 -13.41
C SER A 72 10.97 -5.42 -12.17
N SER A 73 11.30 -4.80 -11.05
CA SER A 73 11.43 -5.51 -9.78
C SER A 73 10.09 -6.15 -9.37
N PHE A 74 10.15 -7.25 -8.60
CA PHE A 74 8.93 -7.86 -8.06
C PHE A 74 8.15 -6.87 -7.20
N SER A 75 8.82 -6.05 -6.41
CA SER A 75 8.18 -5.00 -5.61
C SER A 75 7.42 -4.00 -6.48
N THR A 76 8.00 -3.49 -7.56
CA THR A 76 7.32 -2.57 -8.50
C THR A 76 6.07 -3.20 -9.09
N TRP A 77 6.15 -4.46 -9.53
CA TRP A 77 5.01 -5.20 -10.07
C TRP A 77 3.92 -5.44 -9.01
N LEU A 78 4.31 -5.88 -7.80
CA LEU A 78 3.40 -6.07 -6.66
C LEU A 78 2.66 -4.78 -6.31
N TYR A 79 3.40 -3.66 -6.17
CA TYR A 79 2.79 -2.38 -5.80
C TYR A 79 1.90 -1.81 -6.90
N ARG A 80 2.13 -2.12 -8.18
CA ARG A 80 1.20 -1.81 -9.26
C ARG A 80 -0.14 -2.52 -9.06
N ILE A 81 -0.14 -3.80 -8.69
CA ILE A 81 -1.36 -4.53 -8.36
C ILE A 81 -2.03 -3.92 -7.13
N ALA A 82 -1.26 -3.62 -6.08
CA ALA A 82 -1.77 -3.03 -4.85
C ALA A 82 -2.48 -1.69 -5.09
N VAL A 83 -1.84 -0.78 -5.83
CA VAL A 83 -2.42 0.53 -6.15
C VAL A 83 -3.69 0.39 -6.99
N ASN A 84 -3.68 -0.45 -8.02
CA ASN A 84 -4.85 -0.67 -8.85
C ASN A 84 -6.02 -1.25 -8.02
N THR A 85 -5.75 -2.18 -7.10
CA THR A 85 -6.77 -2.71 -6.20
C THR A 85 -7.34 -1.63 -5.27
N CYS A 86 -6.49 -0.75 -4.74
CA CYS A 86 -6.95 0.40 -3.95
C CYS A 86 -7.85 1.36 -4.76
N ILE A 87 -7.48 1.65 -6.00
CA ILE A 87 -8.27 2.52 -6.89
C ILE A 87 -9.61 1.87 -7.23
N ASP A 88 -9.61 0.57 -7.53
CA ASP A 88 -10.84 -0.18 -7.81
C ASP A 88 -11.79 -0.20 -6.61
N PHE A 89 -11.25 -0.36 -5.39
CA PHE A 89 -12.03 -0.30 -4.16
C PHE A 89 -12.67 1.09 -3.96
N LEU A 90 -11.93 2.16 -4.17
CA LEU A 90 -12.48 3.52 -4.10
C LEU A 90 -13.59 3.76 -5.12
N ARG A 91 -13.42 3.25 -6.35
CA ARG A 91 -14.42 3.38 -7.40
C ARG A 91 -15.71 2.65 -7.04
N LYS A 92 -15.62 1.39 -6.59
CA LYS A 92 -16.77 0.60 -6.13
C LYS A 92 -17.51 1.31 -5.00
N ARG A 93 -16.79 1.78 -3.99
CA ARG A 93 -17.38 2.49 -2.85
C ARG A 93 -18.09 3.78 -3.27
N LYS A 94 -17.57 4.49 -4.25
CA LYS A 94 -18.22 5.68 -4.81
C LYS A 94 -19.50 5.31 -5.59
N GLU A 95 -19.51 4.21 -6.31
CA GLU A 95 -20.68 3.73 -7.05
C GLU A 95 -21.79 3.27 -6.09
N GLU A 96 -21.44 2.61 -4.99
CA GLU A 96 -22.38 2.16 -3.95
C GLU A 96 -23.00 3.32 -3.16
N THR A 97 -22.30 4.47 -3.10
CA THR A 97 -22.78 5.69 -2.42
C THR A 97 -23.61 6.61 -3.31
N LEU A 98 -23.85 6.26 -4.58
CA LEU A 98 -24.77 6.96 -5.48
C LEU A 98 -25.99 6.06 -5.75
N PRO A 99 -27.27 6.37 -5.42
CA PRO A 99 -27.81 7.69 -5.12
C PRO A 99 -28.79 7.75 -3.94
N ILE A 100 -28.52 8.52 -2.95
CA ILE A 100 -29.57 9.25 -2.23
C ILE A 100 -28.92 10.61 -1.88
N LYS A 101 -29.53 11.70 -2.39
CA LYS A 101 -29.25 13.03 -1.93
C LYS A 101 -29.61 13.09 -0.44
N GLU A 102 -28.60 13.02 0.40
CA GLU A 102 -28.68 13.53 1.76
C GLU A 102 -27.27 13.93 2.20
N GLU A 103 -27.23 15.08 2.84
CA GLU A 103 -26.14 15.88 3.34
C GLU A 103 -24.89 15.10 3.75
N ILE A 104 -23.74 15.59 3.29
CA ILE A 104 -22.41 15.17 3.70
C ILE A 104 -22.25 15.42 5.20
N GLY A 105 -22.68 14.47 5.98
CA GLY A 105 -22.32 14.36 7.38
C GLY A 105 -20.85 13.94 7.44
N VAL A 106 -20.03 14.79 8.03
CA VAL A 106 -18.64 14.52 8.42
C VAL A 106 -18.60 13.15 9.11
N GLY A 107 -17.99 12.16 8.44
CA GLY A 107 -17.94 10.79 8.93
C GLY A 107 -17.25 10.71 10.28
N ASN A 108 -17.99 10.16 11.22
CA ASN A 108 -17.63 9.90 12.60
C ASN A 108 -16.29 9.16 12.70
N GLU A 109 -15.28 9.83 13.27
CA GLU A 109 -14.08 9.20 13.80
C GLU A 109 -14.48 8.21 14.89
N ARG A 110 -14.56 6.94 14.58
CA ARG A 110 -14.54 5.91 15.63
C ARG A 110 -13.10 5.82 16.16
N ARG A 111 -12.85 6.61 17.18
CA ARG A 111 -11.65 6.47 18.01
C ARG A 111 -11.65 5.07 18.62
N HIS A 112 -10.79 4.20 18.14
CA HIS A 112 -10.39 3.04 18.92
C HIS A 112 -9.56 3.58 20.09
N GLY A 113 -10.18 3.60 21.27
CA GLY A 113 -9.54 3.93 22.52
C GLY A 113 -8.45 2.89 22.81
N SER A 114 -7.21 3.27 22.58
CA SER A 114 -6.07 2.57 23.15
C SER A 114 -5.96 3.00 24.60
N SER A 115 -6.07 2.04 25.52
CA SER A 115 -5.88 2.20 26.95
C SER A 115 -4.48 2.78 27.21
N TYR A 116 -4.41 4.01 27.69
CA TYR A 116 -3.16 4.67 28.07
C TYR A 116 -2.68 4.13 29.41
N ALA A 117 -1.83 3.13 29.39
CA ALA A 117 -0.87 2.93 30.47
C ALA A 117 0.21 4.01 30.34
N GLN A 118 0.60 4.62 31.47
CA GLN A 118 1.60 5.70 31.58
C GLN A 118 2.86 5.37 30.76
N LEU A 119 3.03 6.04 29.62
CA LEU A 119 4.17 5.88 28.72
C LEU A 119 5.14 7.06 28.95
N PRO A 120 6.48 6.85 28.82
CA PRO A 120 7.47 7.90 28.92
C PRO A 120 7.18 9.08 27.96
N GLU A 121 7.50 10.32 28.33
CA GLU A 121 7.23 11.54 27.56
C GLU A 121 7.69 11.44 26.11
N ASP A 122 8.89 10.88 25.86
CA ASP A 122 9.41 10.61 24.50
C ASP A 122 8.52 9.72 23.62
N PHE A 123 7.67 8.91 24.23
CA PHE A 123 6.76 8.03 23.49
C PHE A 123 5.46 8.76 23.13
N ALA A 124 5.00 9.65 24.01
CA ALA A 124 3.81 10.47 23.76
C ALA A 124 4.06 11.46 22.60
N GLU A 125 5.19 12.17 22.60
CA GLU A 125 5.56 13.08 21.50
C GLU A 125 5.67 12.36 20.15
N LYS A 126 6.28 11.17 20.11
CA LYS A 126 6.38 10.35 18.89
C LYS A 126 5.01 9.87 18.40
N GLN A 127 4.10 9.58 19.32
CA GLN A 127 2.74 9.16 18.99
C GLN A 127 1.93 10.34 18.43
N GLU A 128 1.98 11.51 19.07
CA GLU A 128 1.34 12.74 18.58
C GLU A 128 1.84 13.14 17.19
N LEU A 129 3.16 13.11 16.98
CA LEU A 129 3.77 13.38 15.67
C LEU A 129 3.28 12.39 14.61
N LYS A 130 3.19 11.11 14.94
CA LYS A 130 2.69 10.07 14.04
C LYS A 130 1.22 10.30 13.67
N GLU A 131 0.38 10.66 14.64
CA GLU A 131 -1.03 10.96 14.40
C GLU A 131 -1.19 12.23 13.55
N ALA A 132 -0.42 13.28 13.83
CA ALA A 132 -0.41 14.51 13.04
C ALA A 132 0.03 14.24 11.59
N LEU A 133 1.07 13.40 11.40
CA LEU A 133 1.53 13.00 10.07
C LEU A 133 0.46 12.20 9.31
N LEU A 134 -0.17 11.23 9.94
CA LEU A 134 -1.25 10.45 9.33
C LEU A 134 -2.43 11.37 8.95
N LYS A 135 -2.79 12.31 9.81
CA LYS A 135 -3.84 13.29 9.55
C LYS A 135 -3.49 14.19 8.36
N ALA A 136 -2.24 14.66 8.28
CA ALA A 136 -1.77 15.46 7.16
C ALA A 136 -1.80 14.65 5.83
N ILE A 137 -1.32 13.40 5.84
CA ILE A 137 -1.37 12.51 4.67
C ILE A 137 -2.82 12.28 4.23
N ASN A 138 -3.74 12.07 5.18
CA ASN A 138 -5.14 11.82 4.87
C ASN A 138 -5.91 13.05 4.36
N SER A 139 -5.41 14.26 4.61
CA SER A 139 -5.98 15.49 4.04
C SER A 139 -5.64 15.68 2.54
N LEU A 140 -4.64 14.96 2.02
CA LEU A 140 -4.24 15.05 0.61
C LEU A 140 -5.27 14.40 -0.31
N PRO A 141 -5.46 14.92 -1.53
CA PRO A 141 -6.16 14.21 -2.59
C PRO A 141 -5.57 12.83 -2.83
N HIS A 142 -6.39 11.85 -3.17
CA HIS A 142 -5.97 10.44 -3.33
C HIS A 142 -4.73 10.25 -4.21
N GLU A 143 -4.63 11.00 -5.31
CA GLU A 143 -3.51 10.92 -6.25
C GLU A 143 -2.20 11.46 -5.70
N GLN A 144 -2.25 12.48 -4.86
CA GLN A 144 -1.08 13.01 -4.16
C GLN A 144 -0.70 12.12 -2.99
N ARG A 145 -1.70 11.67 -2.22
CA ARG A 145 -1.51 10.77 -1.07
C ARG A 145 -0.72 9.52 -1.45
N ILE A 146 -1.13 8.84 -2.53
CA ILE A 146 -0.42 7.62 -2.97
C ILE A 146 1.01 7.92 -3.42
N CYS A 147 1.27 9.07 -4.05
CA CYS A 147 2.62 9.47 -4.43
C CYS A 147 3.52 9.68 -3.20
N VAL A 148 3.03 10.37 -2.17
CA VAL A 148 3.76 10.57 -0.90
C VAL A 148 4.04 9.24 -0.22
N ILE A 149 3.05 8.33 -0.14
CA ILE A 149 3.23 7.01 0.47
C ILE A 149 4.29 6.20 -0.27
N LEU A 150 4.24 6.15 -1.60
CA LEU A 150 5.20 5.40 -2.41
C LEU A 150 6.61 6.01 -2.32
N ARG A 151 6.73 7.33 -2.35
CA ARG A 151 8.02 8.02 -2.35
C ARG A 151 8.67 8.03 -0.97
N ASP A 152 7.96 8.57 0.02
CA ASP A 152 8.58 8.95 1.30
C ASP A 152 8.52 7.83 2.33
N ILE A 153 7.55 6.90 2.19
CA ILE A 153 7.39 5.79 3.13
C ILE A 153 7.96 4.49 2.55
N GLN A 154 7.70 4.20 1.28
CA GLN A 154 8.19 2.96 0.65
C GLN A 154 9.54 3.12 -0.05
N GLY A 155 9.97 4.36 -0.35
CA GLY A 155 11.28 4.66 -0.92
C GLY A 155 11.41 4.39 -2.41
N PHE A 156 10.29 4.31 -3.16
CA PHE A 156 10.33 4.13 -4.62
C PHE A 156 10.93 5.36 -5.32
N SER A 157 11.73 5.10 -6.34
CA SER A 157 12.20 6.14 -7.27
C SER A 157 11.05 6.67 -8.13
N TYR A 158 11.22 7.85 -8.71
CA TYR A 158 10.22 8.42 -9.63
C TYR A 158 9.96 7.53 -10.85
N THR A 159 10.98 6.81 -11.31
CA THR A 159 10.85 5.87 -12.43
C THR A 159 9.97 4.69 -12.03
N GLU A 160 10.23 4.06 -10.89
CA GLU A 160 9.41 2.97 -10.37
C GLU A 160 7.98 3.42 -10.09
N MET A 161 7.81 4.63 -9.53
CA MET A 161 6.47 5.21 -9.31
C MET A 161 5.72 5.43 -10.62
N SER A 162 6.40 5.85 -11.69
CA SER A 162 5.83 6.00 -13.03
C SER A 162 5.30 4.65 -13.55
N GLU A 163 6.01 3.56 -13.30
CA GLU A 163 5.60 2.20 -13.66
C GLU A 163 4.44 1.70 -12.78
N ILE A 164 4.49 1.96 -11.46
CA ILE A 164 3.45 1.57 -10.51
C ILE A 164 2.13 2.28 -10.82
N LEU A 165 2.19 3.61 -11.01
CA LEU A 165 1.02 4.47 -11.20
C LEU A 165 0.60 4.60 -12.67
N MET A 166 1.34 3.99 -13.60
CA MET A 166 1.11 4.02 -15.04
C MET A 166 0.92 5.45 -15.59
N CYS A 167 1.74 6.40 -15.14
CA CYS A 167 1.69 7.79 -15.55
C CYS A 167 3.09 8.36 -15.83
N SER A 168 3.17 9.53 -16.47
CA SER A 168 4.46 10.13 -16.83
C SER A 168 5.25 10.61 -15.61
N LEU A 169 6.58 10.69 -15.74
CA LEU A 169 7.45 11.30 -14.72
C LEU A 169 7.05 12.76 -14.40
N GLY A 170 6.56 13.50 -15.39
CA GLY A 170 6.04 14.85 -15.20
C GLY A 170 4.82 14.86 -14.28
N THR A 171 3.92 13.89 -14.45
CA THR A 171 2.75 13.72 -13.59
C THR A 171 3.16 13.38 -12.15
N ILE A 172 4.13 12.48 -11.96
CA ILE A 172 4.67 12.17 -10.62
C ILE A 172 5.21 13.44 -9.94
N LYS A 173 6.05 14.20 -10.66
CA LYS A 173 6.63 15.43 -10.12
C LYS A 173 5.56 16.47 -9.76
N SER A 174 4.53 16.65 -10.60
CA SER A 174 3.46 17.61 -10.34
C SER A 174 2.55 17.21 -9.16
N ARG A 175 2.41 15.90 -8.88
CA ARG A 175 1.63 15.39 -7.73
C ARG A 175 2.39 15.50 -6.41
N LEU A 176 3.73 15.59 -6.44
CA LEU A 176 4.59 15.69 -5.26
C LEU A 176 4.99 17.14 -4.93
N ASN A 177 4.79 18.09 -5.85
CA ASN A 177 5.01 19.51 -5.63
C ASN A 177 3.72 20.19 -5.12
#